data_16fd638c8470c9a22dc70390c4dc926d
#
_entry.id   16fd638c8470c9a22dc70390c4dc926d
#
_cell.length_a   1.000
_cell.length_b   1.000
_cell.length_c   1.000
_cell.angle_alpha   90.00
_cell.angle_beta   90.00
_cell.angle_gamma   90.00
#
_symmetry.space_group_name_H-M   'P 1'
#
loop_
_entity.id
_entity.type
_entity.pdbx_description
1 polymer ?
#
loop_
_entity_poly.entity_id
_entity_poly.type
_entity_poly.pdbx_seq_one_letter_code
_entity_poly.pdbx_strand_id
1 'polypeptide(L)'
;MQADLAYAYEHITRDYPDAAGANQGKKISTVSDYFRNIRTHSIHPRVSVGYDFGGWRIAADYARYRKWNNNKYSVSIKELLRNSSNGNWQELKTENQENGSFHAVSSLGLSAVYDFKLNDKFKPYIGARVAYGHVKHQVHSVESKTTTTFLKPGEGATQPGVIKDGPNSKPAHHQSNSIRRVGLGVIAGVGFDITPKLTLDAGYRYHNWGRLENTRFKTHEASLGMRYRF
;
A
#
# COMPACT_ATOMS: atom_id res chain seq x y z
N MET A 1 -15.10 -8.44 -31.91
CA MET A 1 -15.33 -8.12 -30.49
C MET A 1 -14.78 -9.24 -29.62
N GLN A 2 -14.34 -8.91 -28.44
CA GLN A 2 -13.85 -9.88 -27.46
C GLN A 2 -14.27 -9.48 -26.05
N ALA A 3 -14.43 -10.46 -25.17
CA ALA A 3 -14.61 -10.27 -23.76
C ALA A 3 -13.61 -11.14 -23.00
N ASP A 4 -13.06 -10.66 -21.91
CA ASP A 4 -12.20 -11.46 -21.05
C ASP A 4 -12.64 -11.40 -19.58
N LEU A 5 -12.40 -12.50 -18.89
CA LEU A 5 -12.53 -12.63 -17.46
C LEU A 5 -11.19 -13.11 -16.91
N ALA A 6 -10.65 -12.41 -15.93
CA ALA A 6 -9.38 -12.75 -15.33
C ALA A 6 -9.43 -12.65 -13.79
N TYR A 7 -8.62 -13.50 -13.16
CA TYR A 7 -8.21 -13.34 -11.77
C TYR A 7 -6.85 -12.66 -11.72
N ALA A 8 -6.73 -11.62 -10.94
CA ALA A 8 -5.51 -10.87 -10.80
C ALA A 8 -5.00 -10.94 -9.36
N TYR A 9 -3.70 -11.22 -9.24
CA TYR A 9 -2.93 -11.10 -8.01
C TYR A 9 -2.18 -9.77 -8.05
N GLU A 10 -2.45 -8.90 -7.09
CA GLU A 10 -1.91 -7.57 -7.04
C GLU A 10 -0.94 -7.41 -5.88
N HIS A 11 0.22 -6.87 -6.17
CA HIS A 11 1.23 -6.46 -5.21
C HIS A 11 1.32 -4.93 -5.20
N ILE A 12 1.13 -4.35 -4.02
CA ILE A 12 1.09 -2.91 -3.83
C ILE A 12 2.30 -2.49 -3.04
N THR A 13 3.04 -1.53 -3.58
CA THR A 13 4.16 -0.90 -2.91
C THR A 13 3.80 0.53 -2.56
N ARG A 14 4.03 0.89 -1.30
CA ARG A 14 3.91 2.26 -0.79
C ARG A 14 5.27 2.70 -0.27
N ASP A 15 5.77 3.77 -0.85
CA ASP A 15 6.99 4.42 -0.38
C ASP A 15 6.59 5.64 0.45
N TYR A 16 6.81 5.59 1.75
CA TYR A 16 6.71 6.77 2.59
C TYR A 16 7.96 7.62 2.43
N PRO A 17 7.83 8.97 2.35
CA PRO A 17 9.00 9.84 2.37
C PRO A 17 9.75 9.65 3.69
N ASP A 18 11.06 9.70 3.65
CA ASP A 18 11.88 9.75 4.85
C ASP A 18 11.45 10.94 5.70
N ALA A 19 11.32 10.72 7.01
CA ALA A 19 11.12 11.82 7.95
C ALA A 19 12.39 12.68 7.94
N ALA A 20 12.40 13.68 7.06
CA ALA A 20 13.54 14.54 6.90
C ALA A 20 13.73 15.40 8.17
N GLY A 21 14.89 15.28 8.80
CA GLY A 21 15.55 16.37 9.51
C GLY A 21 15.15 16.67 10.95
N ALA A 22 14.10 16.11 11.54
CA ALA A 22 13.65 16.57 12.87
C ALA A 22 14.18 15.74 14.07
N ASN A 23 14.90 14.65 13.85
CA ASN A 23 15.18 13.68 14.91
C ASN A 23 16.63 13.21 15.02
N GLN A 24 17.58 14.03 14.61
CA GLN A 24 18.99 13.76 14.92
C GLN A 24 19.20 13.84 16.44
N GLY A 25 19.57 12.72 17.04
CA GLY A 25 19.91 12.63 18.47
C GLY A 25 18.85 12.01 19.39
N LYS A 26 17.69 11.58 18.87
CA LYS A 26 16.67 10.88 19.67
C LYS A 26 16.75 9.37 19.47
N LYS A 27 16.76 8.59 20.55
CA LYS A 27 16.54 7.15 20.48
C LYS A 27 15.10 6.92 19.98
N ILE A 28 14.94 6.74 18.67
CA ILE A 28 13.67 6.38 18.06
C ILE A 28 13.74 4.89 17.79
N SER A 29 13.07 4.12 18.63
CA SER A 29 12.72 2.75 18.28
C SER A 29 11.45 2.81 17.47
N THR A 30 11.57 3.11 16.18
CA THR A 30 10.44 3.13 15.28
C THR A 30 10.27 1.76 14.66
N VAL A 31 9.17 1.11 14.97
CA VAL A 31 8.64 0.02 14.16
C VAL A 31 8.30 0.53 12.74
N SER A 32 8.28 1.87 12.53
CA SER A 32 8.08 2.49 11.22
C SER A 32 9.17 2.16 10.20
N ASP A 33 10.40 1.83 10.61
CA ASP A 33 11.41 1.32 9.69
C ASP A 33 11.04 -0.06 9.12
N TYR A 34 10.20 -0.83 9.84
CA TYR A 34 9.62 -2.06 9.35
C TYR A 34 8.52 -1.84 8.30
N PHE A 35 7.92 -0.67 8.24
CA PHE A 35 6.77 -0.35 7.37
C PHE A 35 7.11 0.61 6.23
N ARG A 36 8.38 0.86 5.96
CA ARG A 36 8.81 1.69 4.81
C ARG A 36 8.27 1.19 3.48
N ASN A 37 8.10 -0.12 3.35
CA ASN A 37 7.55 -0.76 2.16
C ASN A 37 6.40 -1.67 2.56
N ILE A 38 5.19 -1.12 2.63
CA ILE A 38 4.02 -1.96 2.87
C ILE A 38 3.71 -2.72 1.60
N ARG A 39 3.88 -4.03 1.67
CA ARG A 39 3.55 -4.97 0.62
C ARG A 39 2.24 -5.62 0.98
N THR A 40 1.22 -5.39 0.20
CA THR A 40 -0.10 -6.00 0.38
C THR A 40 -0.46 -6.78 -0.86
N HIS A 41 -1.04 -7.95 -0.67
CA HIS A 41 -1.49 -8.82 -1.75
C HIS A 41 -3.01 -8.83 -1.79
N SER A 42 -3.57 -8.73 -2.97
CA SER A 42 -5.00 -8.81 -3.21
C SER A 42 -5.29 -9.67 -4.42
N ILE A 43 -6.29 -10.53 -4.30
CA ILE A 43 -6.84 -11.26 -5.44
C ILE A 43 -8.18 -10.63 -5.78
N HIS A 44 -8.37 -10.23 -7.03
CA HIS A 44 -9.60 -9.57 -7.45
C HIS A 44 -10.03 -10.01 -8.85
N PRO A 45 -11.35 -10.05 -9.12
CA PRO A 45 -11.87 -10.30 -10.44
C PRO A 45 -11.75 -9.07 -11.33
N ARG A 46 -11.51 -9.31 -12.61
CA ARG A 46 -11.47 -8.31 -13.66
C ARG A 46 -12.27 -8.78 -14.85
N VAL A 47 -13.04 -7.88 -15.44
CA VAL A 47 -13.74 -8.08 -16.69
C VAL A 47 -13.29 -7.05 -17.71
N SER A 48 -13.14 -7.44 -18.97
CA SER A 48 -12.85 -6.51 -20.03
C SER A 48 -13.61 -6.81 -21.31
N VAL A 49 -13.82 -5.78 -22.09
CA VAL A 49 -14.37 -5.87 -23.44
C VAL A 49 -13.46 -5.09 -24.39
N GLY A 50 -13.26 -5.61 -25.59
CA GLY A 50 -12.35 -5.00 -26.54
C GLY A 50 -12.64 -5.30 -27.98
N TYR A 51 -11.91 -4.59 -28.83
CA TYR A 51 -11.93 -4.77 -30.28
C TYR A 51 -10.52 -5.05 -30.79
N ASP A 52 -10.40 -6.07 -31.61
CA ASP A 52 -9.16 -6.51 -32.23
C ASP A 52 -9.13 -6.06 -33.71
N PHE A 53 -8.13 -5.27 -34.07
CA PHE A 53 -7.90 -4.76 -35.42
C PHE A 53 -6.92 -5.61 -36.22
N GLY A 54 -6.63 -6.85 -35.75
CA GLY A 54 -5.74 -7.79 -36.43
C GLY A 54 -4.27 -7.78 -36.01
N GLY A 55 -3.87 -6.90 -35.14
CA GLY A 55 -2.54 -6.81 -34.52
C GLY A 55 -2.57 -5.80 -33.38
N TRP A 56 -3.40 -4.79 -33.49
CA TRP A 56 -3.71 -3.86 -32.42
C TRP A 56 -5.05 -4.18 -31.80
N ARG A 57 -5.12 -4.06 -30.50
CA ARG A 57 -6.31 -4.32 -29.72
C ARG A 57 -6.54 -3.16 -28.74
N ILE A 58 -7.76 -2.65 -28.73
CA ILE A 58 -8.21 -1.68 -27.74
C ILE A 58 -9.19 -2.37 -26.81
N ALA A 59 -9.00 -2.26 -25.51
CA ALA A 59 -9.88 -2.87 -24.52
C ALA A 59 -10.18 -1.90 -23.38
N ALA A 60 -11.44 -1.91 -22.95
CA ALA A 60 -11.89 -1.30 -21.72
C ALA A 60 -12.02 -2.39 -20.64
N ASP A 61 -11.50 -2.14 -19.46
CA ASP A 61 -11.56 -3.10 -18.36
C ASP A 61 -12.06 -2.46 -17.07
N TYR A 62 -12.69 -3.30 -16.26
CA TYR A 62 -13.15 -2.96 -14.93
C TYR A 62 -12.64 -3.99 -13.93
N ALA A 63 -12.05 -3.51 -12.84
CA ALA A 63 -11.60 -4.34 -11.74
C ALA A 63 -12.14 -3.81 -10.41
N ARG A 64 -12.53 -4.74 -9.53
CA ARG A 64 -12.99 -4.43 -8.18
C ARG A 64 -12.04 -5.05 -7.18
N TYR A 65 -11.39 -4.20 -6.39
CA TYR A 65 -10.37 -4.60 -5.43
C TYR A 65 -10.98 -4.96 -4.07
N ARG A 66 -10.26 -5.79 -3.31
CA ARG A 66 -10.61 -6.07 -1.92
C ARG A 66 -10.10 -4.99 -0.99
N LYS A 67 -10.68 -4.93 0.20
CA LYS A 67 -10.24 -4.06 1.29
C LYS A 67 -8.86 -4.48 1.79
N TRP A 68 -7.95 -3.52 2.02
CA TRP A 68 -6.67 -3.73 2.68
C TRP A 68 -6.65 -3.02 4.02
N ASN A 69 -6.03 -3.66 5.00
CA ASN A 69 -5.75 -3.04 6.28
C ASN A 69 -4.25 -2.72 6.34
N ASN A 70 -3.96 -1.53 6.83
CA ASN A 70 -2.60 -1.07 7.06
C ASN A 70 -2.51 -0.57 8.49
N ASN A 71 -1.77 -1.29 9.32
CA ASN A 71 -1.55 -0.94 10.71
C ASN A 71 -0.12 -0.44 10.87
N LYS A 72 0.03 0.73 11.45
CA LYS A 72 1.31 1.33 11.76
C LYS A 72 1.40 1.57 13.25
N TYR A 73 2.50 1.15 13.85
CA TYR A 73 2.79 1.39 15.24
C TYR A 73 4.17 2.02 15.37
N SER A 74 4.27 3.10 16.13
CA SER A 74 5.54 3.76 16.39
C SER A 74 5.68 4.11 17.86
N VAL A 75 6.88 3.96 18.39
CA VAL A 75 7.23 4.31 19.76
C VAL A 75 8.40 5.27 19.71
N SER A 76 8.27 6.39 20.39
CA SER A 76 9.33 7.39 20.59
C SER A 76 9.59 7.55 22.08
N ILE A 77 10.84 7.42 22.49
CA ILE A 77 11.27 7.65 23.88
C ILE A 77 12.18 8.86 23.89
N LYS A 78 11.85 9.85 24.71
CA LYS A 78 12.60 11.09 24.85
C LYS A 78 12.93 11.32 26.33
N GLU A 79 14.20 11.52 26.62
CA GLU A 79 14.62 12.01 27.94
C GLU A 79 14.18 13.48 28.06
N LEU A 80 13.37 13.80 29.06
CA LEU A 80 12.83 15.16 29.24
C LEU A 80 13.72 16.03 30.11
N LEU A 81 14.09 15.55 31.30
CA LEU A 81 14.80 16.29 32.32
C LEU A 81 15.74 15.36 33.08
N ARG A 82 16.95 15.84 33.32
CA ARG A 82 17.86 15.22 34.27
C ARG A 82 18.13 16.26 35.35
N ASN A 83 17.66 16.03 36.55
CA ASN A 83 17.89 16.91 37.66
C ASN A 83 19.30 16.63 38.25
N SER A 84 20.22 17.59 38.09
CA SER A 84 21.59 17.47 38.55
C SER A 84 21.74 17.46 40.06
N SER A 85 20.75 18.04 40.79
CA SER A 85 20.81 18.17 42.25
C SER A 85 20.46 16.88 42.98
N ASN A 86 19.47 16.13 42.51
CA ASN A 86 19.00 14.90 43.14
C ASN A 86 19.21 13.63 42.32
N GLY A 87 19.74 13.77 41.10
CA GLY A 87 20.03 12.63 40.21
C GLY A 87 18.79 11.96 39.62
N ASN A 88 17.60 12.52 39.80
CA ASN A 88 16.38 11.99 39.17
C ASN A 88 16.30 12.39 37.72
N TRP A 89 15.69 11.51 36.90
CA TRP A 89 15.50 11.76 35.48
C TRP A 89 14.13 11.29 35.00
N GLN A 90 13.67 11.88 33.91
CA GLN A 90 12.36 11.58 33.36
C GLN A 90 12.46 11.20 31.88
N GLU A 91 11.72 10.18 31.52
CA GLU A 91 11.53 9.78 30.13
C GLU A 91 10.07 9.94 29.72
N LEU A 92 9.85 10.51 28.54
CA LEU A 92 8.55 10.53 27.88
C LEU A 92 8.51 9.46 26.78
N LYS A 93 7.69 8.45 26.97
CA LYS A 93 7.36 7.49 25.95
C LYS A 93 6.10 7.95 25.21
N THR A 94 6.19 8.15 23.91
CA THR A 94 5.05 8.43 23.04
C THR A 94 4.81 7.23 22.14
N GLU A 95 3.63 6.66 22.21
CA GLU A 95 3.19 5.55 21.37
C GLU A 95 2.12 6.05 20.42
N ASN A 96 2.33 5.85 19.11
CA ASN A 96 1.36 6.16 18.08
C ASN A 96 0.93 4.87 17.41
N GLN A 97 -0.35 4.60 17.46
CA GLN A 97 -0.97 3.50 16.73
C GLN A 97 -1.87 4.08 15.64
N GLU A 98 -1.58 3.73 14.41
CA GLU A 98 -2.36 4.12 13.25
C GLU A 98 -2.88 2.87 12.56
N ASN A 99 -4.19 2.72 12.54
CA ASN A 99 -4.88 1.66 11.83
C ASN A 99 -5.50 2.27 10.58
N GLY A 100 -4.90 1.98 9.43
CA GLY A 100 -5.39 2.39 8.14
C GLY A 100 -6.15 1.26 7.45
N SER A 101 -7.27 1.58 6.86
CA SER A 101 -7.94 0.68 5.92
C SER A 101 -8.09 1.37 4.59
N PHE A 102 -7.60 0.71 3.54
CA PHE A 102 -7.82 1.12 2.16
C PHE A 102 -8.95 0.27 1.60
N HIS A 103 -9.99 0.94 1.19
CA HIS A 103 -10.96 0.38 0.28
C HIS A 103 -10.57 0.88 -1.11
N ALA A 104 -9.68 0.17 -1.78
CA ALA A 104 -9.56 0.35 -3.21
C ALA A 104 -10.85 -0.19 -3.80
N VAL A 105 -11.64 0.70 -4.32
CA VAL A 105 -13.01 0.35 -4.62
C VAL A 105 -13.08 -0.24 -6.00
N SER A 106 -12.47 0.41 -6.98
CA SER A 106 -12.53 -0.02 -8.37
C SER A 106 -11.53 0.73 -9.24
N SER A 107 -11.15 0.13 -10.35
CA SER A 107 -10.50 0.83 -11.45
C SER A 107 -11.24 0.57 -12.75
N LEU A 108 -11.44 1.64 -13.52
CA LEU A 108 -11.87 1.59 -14.90
C LEU A 108 -10.66 1.92 -15.76
N GLY A 109 -10.32 1.06 -16.71
CA GLY A 109 -9.14 1.23 -17.54
C GLY A 109 -9.44 1.15 -19.02
N LEU A 110 -8.61 1.85 -19.80
CA LEU A 110 -8.55 1.75 -21.23
C LEU A 110 -7.13 1.35 -21.62
N SER A 111 -6.99 0.32 -22.44
CA SER A 111 -5.70 -0.21 -22.86
C SER A 111 -5.61 -0.30 -24.38
N ALA A 112 -4.41 0.02 -24.89
CA ALA A 112 -4.00 -0.26 -26.26
C ALA A 112 -2.89 -1.30 -26.21
N VAL A 113 -3.08 -2.41 -26.88
CA VAL A 113 -2.23 -3.60 -26.82
C VAL A 113 -1.85 -4.02 -28.24
N TYR A 114 -0.59 -4.37 -28.43
CA TYR A 114 -0.10 -4.95 -29.65
C TYR A 114 0.18 -6.43 -29.46
N ASP A 115 -0.47 -7.29 -30.26
CA ASP A 115 -0.34 -8.75 -30.25
C ASP A 115 0.69 -9.17 -31.31
N PHE A 116 1.78 -9.79 -30.88
CA PHE A 116 2.80 -10.35 -31.78
C PHE A 116 2.33 -11.71 -32.31
N LYS A 117 2.36 -11.89 -33.60
CA LYS A 117 2.05 -13.17 -34.26
C LYS A 117 3.32 -14.00 -34.40
N LEU A 118 3.72 -14.71 -33.33
CA LEU A 118 4.89 -15.60 -33.37
C LEU A 118 4.57 -16.94 -33.97
N ASN A 119 3.40 -17.52 -33.64
CA ASN A 119 2.83 -18.68 -34.27
C ASN A 119 1.30 -18.71 -34.12
N ASP A 120 0.63 -19.75 -34.69
CA ASP A 120 -0.85 -19.78 -34.72
C ASP A 120 -1.52 -19.86 -33.35
N LYS A 121 -0.81 -20.39 -32.35
CA LYS A 121 -1.38 -20.60 -30.99
C LYS A 121 -0.83 -19.66 -29.93
N PHE A 122 0.41 -19.17 -30.10
CA PHE A 122 1.11 -18.43 -29.08
C PHE A 122 1.25 -16.96 -29.51
N LYS A 123 0.63 -16.06 -28.76
CA LYS A 123 0.53 -14.64 -29.08
C LYS A 123 0.99 -13.80 -27.89
N PRO A 124 2.29 -13.51 -27.77
CA PRO A 124 2.76 -12.55 -26.79
C PRO A 124 2.24 -11.15 -27.16
N TYR A 125 2.08 -10.32 -26.14
CA TYR A 125 1.60 -8.96 -26.32
C TYR A 125 2.25 -7.98 -25.37
N ILE A 126 2.26 -6.71 -25.80
CA ILE A 126 2.67 -5.59 -24.98
C ILE A 126 1.70 -4.42 -25.20
N GLY A 127 1.49 -3.59 -24.20
CA GLY A 127 0.58 -2.47 -24.32
C GLY A 127 0.73 -1.42 -23.24
N ALA A 128 0.01 -0.34 -23.45
CA ALA A 128 -0.13 0.75 -22.49
C ALA A 128 -1.58 0.82 -21.97
N ARG A 129 -1.74 1.26 -20.73
CA ARG A 129 -3.04 1.39 -20.09
C ARG A 129 -3.14 2.71 -19.35
N VAL A 130 -4.28 3.36 -19.51
CA VAL A 130 -4.71 4.48 -18.68
C VAL A 130 -5.86 3.98 -17.81
N ALA A 131 -5.79 4.20 -16.52
CA ALA A 131 -6.83 3.75 -15.60
C ALA A 131 -7.27 4.86 -14.67
N TYR A 132 -8.56 4.91 -14.41
CA TYR A 132 -9.19 5.76 -13.42
C TYR A 132 -9.50 4.92 -12.19
N GLY A 133 -8.80 5.19 -11.09
CA GLY A 133 -8.96 4.48 -9.84
C GLY A 133 -9.72 5.32 -8.81
N HIS A 134 -10.61 4.66 -8.08
CA HIS A 134 -11.30 5.22 -6.92
C HIS A 134 -10.85 4.47 -5.67
N VAL A 135 -10.22 5.21 -4.75
CA VAL A 135 -9.68 4.69 -3.48
C VAL A 135 -10.36 5.41 -2.33
N LYS A 136 -10.93 4.63 -1.41
CA LYS A 136 -11.38 5.14 -0.11
C LYS A 136 -10.33 4.77 0.93
N HIS A 137 -9.90 5.77 1.68
CA HIS A 137 -8.93 5.64 2.74
C HIS A 137 -9.57 6.03 4.06
N GLN A 138 -9.47 5.16 5.06
CA GLN A 138 -9.88 5.44 6.43
C GLN A 138 -8.67 5.23 7.33
N VAL A 139 -8.38 6.23 8.17
CA VAL A 139 -7.32 6.17 9.17
C VAL A 139 -7.94 6.40 10.53
N HIS A 140 -7.57 5.53 11.44
CA HIS A 140 -7.83 5.66 12.86
C HIS A 140 -6.48 5.74 13.57
N SER A 141 -6.19 6.86 14.21
CA SER A 141 -4.94 7.04 14.94
C SER A 141 -5.20 7.32 16.42
N VAL A 142 -4.38 6.70 17.27
CA VAL A 142 -4.37 6.92 18.71
C VAL A 142 -2.96 7.26 19.14
N GLU A 143 -2.78 8.36 19.83
CA GLU A 143 -1.53 8.75 20.47
C GLU A 143 -1.66 8.58 21.98
N SER A 144 -0.77 7.82 22.59
CA SER A 144 -0.67 7.70 24.04
C SER A 144 0.71 8.13 24.54
N LYS A 145 0.74 8.81 25.68
CA LYS A 145 1.95 9.30 26.32
C LYS A 145 2.08 8.74 27.72
N THR A 146 3.26 8.21 28.03
CA THR A 146 3.61 7.73 29.36
C THR A 146 4.86 8.47 29.83
N THR A 147 4.80 9.13 30.96
CA THR A 147 5.97 9.74 31.62
C THR A 147 6.48 8.79 32.67
N THR A 148 7.76 8.43 32.61
CA THR A 148 8.41 7.59 33.61
C THR A 148 9.46 8.43 34.32
N THR A 149 9.32 8.56 35.65
CA THR A 149 10.31 9.23 36.50
C THR A 149 11.14 8.17 37.22
N PHE A 150 12.44 8.25 37.05
CA PHE A 150 13.41 7.41 37.72
C PHE A 150 14.02 8.21 38.88
N LEU A 151 13.88 7.66 40.06
CA LEU A 151 14.43 8.27 41.28
C LEU A 151 15.83 7.72 41.51
N LYS A 152 16.76 8.54 41.95
CA LYS A 152 18.09 8.10 42.36
C LYS A 152 17.97 6.98 43.39
N PRO A 153 18.74 5.88 43.29
CA PRO A 153 18.74 4.84 44.31
C PRO A 153 19.07 5.43 45.69
N GLY A 154 18.28 5.09 46.70
CA GLY A 154 18.59 5.42 48.08
C GLY A 154 19.85 4.67 48.57
N GLU A 155 20.40 5.10 49.70
CA GLU A 155 21.55 4.42 50.32
C GLU A 155 21.22 2.94 50.55
N GLY A 156 22.04 2.06 49.97
CA GLY A 156 21.85 0.61 50.04
C GLY A 156 20.91 0.01 48.98
N ALA A 157 20.27 0.79 48.11
CA ALA A 157 19.42 0.28 47.01
C ALA A 157 20.22 0.16 45.72
N THR A 158 20.14 -1.01 45.06
CA THR A 158 20.84 -1.28 43.79
C THR A 158 20.04 -0.84 42.56
N GLN A 159 18.75 -0.52 42.70
CA GLN A 159 17.88 -0.11 41.59
C GLN A 159 17.16 1.21 41.88
N PRO A 160 16.97 2.07 40.89
CA PRO A 160 16.21 3.30 41.03
C PRO A 160 14.73 3.00 41.26
N GLY A 161 14.07 3.80 42.10
CA GLY A 161 12.63 3.79 42.19
C GLY A 161 12.02 4.31 40.89
N VAL A 162 10.90 3.74 40.46
CA VAL A 162 10.24 4.09 39.19
C VAL A 162 8.80 4.54 39.47
N ILE A 163 8.47 5.73 39.05
CA ILE A 163 7.11 6.28 39.08
C ILE A 163 6.64 6.41 37.64
N LYS A 164 5.50 5.79 37.31
CA LYS A 164 4.88 5.90 35.98
C LYS A 164 3.61 6.72 36.05
N ASP A 165 3.49 7.71 35.20
CA ASP A 165 2.28 8.49 34.95
C ASP A 165 1.79 8.24 33.52
N GLY A 166 0.57 7.74 33.41
CA GLY A 166 -0.04 7.31 32.15
C GLY A 166 -0.15 5.81 32.00
N PRO A 167 -0.61 5.34 30.84
CA PRO A 167 -0.69 6.05 29.55
C PRO A 167 -1.85 7.06 29.48
N ASN A 168 -1.54 8.31 29.14
CA ASN A 168 -2.51 9.35 28.86
C ASN A 168 -2.78 9.35 27.35
N SER A 169 -3.95 8.88 26.93
CA SER A 169 -4.32 8.79 25.52
C SER A 169 -5.05 10.06 25.08
N LYS A 170 -4.65 10.59 23.93
CA LYS A 170 -5.43 11.61 23.24
C LYS A 170 -6.69 11.00 22.62
N PRO A 171 -7.75 11.80 22.42
CA PRO A 171 -8.92 11.34 21.68
C PRO A 171 -8.51 10.73 20.34
N ALA A 172 -9.13 9.62 19.99
CA ALA A 172 -8.86 8.94 18.73
C ALA A 172 -9.21 9.85 17.56
N HIS A 173 -8.29 9.97 16.60
CA HIS A 173 -8.53 10.73 15.37
C HIS A 173 -9.01 9.78 14.28
N HIS A 174 -10.20 10.12 13.72
CA HIS A 174 -10.77 9.41 12.59
C HIS A 174 -10.73 10.32 11.36
N GLN A 175 -10.09 9.84 10.31
CA GLN A 175 -10.09 10.49 9.01
C GLN A 175 -10.57 9.54 7.94
N SER A 176 -11.54 9.98 7.13
CA SER A 176 -12.03 9.24 5.97
C SER A 176 -11.89 10.11 4.74
N ASN A 177 -11.08 9.69 3.79
CA ASN A 177 -10.87 10.38 2.53
C ASN A 177 -11.21 9.47 1.36
N SER A 178 -11.78 10.08 0.31
CA SER A 178 -12.03 9.42 -0.97
C SER A 178 -11.20 10.11 -2.03
N ILE A 179 -10.31 9.36 -2.66
CA ILE A 179 -9.39 9.88 -3.67
C ILE A 179 -9.70 9.23 -5.01
N ARG A 180 -9.77 10.06 -6.04
CA ARG A 180 -9.90 9.65 -7.43
C ARG A 180 -8.64 10.01 -8.16
N ARG A 181 -8.04 9.03 -8.86
CA ARG A 181 -6.77 9.23 -9.57
C ARG A 181 -6.76 8.55 -10.91
N VAL A 182 -6.07 9.20 -11.85
CA VAL A 182 -5.70 8.59 -13.12
C VAL A 182 -4.30 8.02 -12.97
N GLY A 183 -4.14 6.74 -13.30
CA GLY A 183 -2.87 6.02 -13.31
C GLY A 183 -2.48 5.66 -14.73
N LEU A 184 -1.18 5.66 -14.97
CA LEU A 184 -0.59 5.18 -16.21
C LEU A 184 0.10 3.85 -15.95
N GLY A 185 -0.05 2.91 -16.87
CA GLY A 185 0.52 1.58 -16.74
C GLY A 185 0.99 0.99 -18.05
N VAL A 186 1.78 -0.07 -17.90
CA VAL A 186 2.20 -0.94 -18.99
C VAL A 186 1.66 -2.33 -18.77
N ILE A 187 1.38 -3.02 -19.85
CA ILE A 187 0.86 -4.39 -19.87
C ILE A 187 1.78 -5.23 -20.73
N ALA A 188 2.10 -6.42 -20.27
CA ALA A 188 2.78 -7.42 -21.06
C ALA A 188 2.19 -8.79 -20.72
N GLY A 189 2.15 -9.70 -21.69
CA GLY A 189 1.62 -11.03 -21.42
C GLY A 189 1.68 -11.94 -22.63
N VAL A 190 1.01 -13.07 -22.49
CA VAL A 190 0.93 -14.08 -23.53
C VAL A 190 -0.47 -14.67 -23.58
N GLY A 191 -1.02 -14.73 -24.79
CA GLY A 191 -2.24 -15.46 -25.10
C GLY A 191 -1.92 -16.79 -25.75
N PHE A 192 -2.62 -17.82 -25.33
CA PHE A 192 -2.56 -19.15 -25.95
C PHE A 192 -3.95 -19.54 -26.47
N ASP A 193 -4.07 -19.66 -27.79
CA ASP A 193 -5.35 -20.02 -28.42
C ASP A 193 -5.64 -21.54 -28.25
N ILE A 194 -6.63 -21.83 -27.41
CA ILE A 194 -7.15 -23.19 -27.20
C ILE A 194 -8.04 -23.56 -28.36
N THR A 195 -8.88 -22.62 -28.79
CA THR A 195 -9.73 -22.72 -29.98
C THR A 195 -9.66 -21.41 -30.75
N PRO A 196 -10.18 -21.38 -32.02
CA PRO A 196 -10.23 -20.10 -32.77
C PRO A 196 -10.96 -18.97 -32.07
N LYS A 197 -11.83 -19.29 -31.11
CA LYS A 197 -12.61 -18.32 -30.35
C LYS A 197 -12.19 -18.15 -28.88
N LEU A 198 -11.44 -19.10 -28.33
CA LEU A 198 -11.07 -19.13 -26.91
C LEU A 198 -9.56 -19.08 -26.73
N THR A 199 -9.07 -18.04 -26.06
CA THR A 199 -7.66 -17.82 -25.72
C THR A 199 -7.49 -17.86 -24.21
N LEU A 200 -6.54 -18.66 -23.71
CA LEU A 200 -6.02 -18.56 -22.35
C LEU A 200 -5.03 -17.39 -22.30
N ASP A 201 -5.16 -16.53 -21.32
CA ASP A 201 -4.38 -15.29 -21.22
C ASP A 201 -3.63 -15.25 -19.89
N ALA A 202 -2.31 -15.10 -19.94
CA ALA A 202 -1.46 -14.85 -18.78
C ALA A 202 -0.78 -13.48 -18.96
N GLY A 203 -1.01 -12.56 -18.02
CA GLY A 203 -0.57 -11.20 -18.17
C GLY A 203 0.05 -10.62 -16.90
N TYR A 204 0.87 -9.62 -17.13
CA TYR A 204 1.46 -8.77 -16.09
C TYR A 204 1.15 -7.31 -16.39
N ARG A 205 0.79 -6.57 -15.35
CA ARG A 205 0.49 -5.15 -15.42
C ARG A 205 1.27 -4.40 -14.35
N TYR A 206 1.86 -3.31 -14.75
CA TYR A 206 2.45 -2.33 -13.85
C TYR A 206 1.66 -1.03 -13.95
N HIS A 207 1.24 -0.48 -12.81
CA HIS A 207 0.59 0.83 -12.74
C HIS A 207 1.29 1.75 -11.79
N ASN A 208 1.44 2.98 -12.23
CA ASN A 208 1.86 4.11 -11.42
C ASN A 208 0.65 5.05 -11.24
N TRP A 209 0.14 5.11 -10.03
CA TRP A 209 -1.00 5.95 -9.65
C TRP A 209 -0.58 7.35 -9.18
N GLY A 210 0.72 7.66 -9.23
CA GLY A 210 1.28 8.93 -8.76
C GLY A 210 1.39 9.00 -7.24
N ARG A 211 1.34 10.22 -6.70
CA ARG A 211 1.41 10.47 -5.26
C ARG A 211 -0.01 10.56 -4.67
N LEU A 212 -0.28 9.72 -3.68
CA LEU A 212 -1.45 9.80 -2.81
C LEU A 212 -0.98 10.38 -1.48
N GLU A 213 -1.40 11.59 -1.18
CA GLU A 213 -1.00 12.34 0.04
C GLU A 213 0.53 12.45 0.15
N ASN A 214 1.42 12.33 0.05
CA ASN A 214 2.89 12.29 0.15
C ASN A 214 3.51 10.91 -0.15
N THR A 215 2.72 9.93 -0.55
CA THR A 215 3.20 8.56 -0.77
C THR A 215 3.06 8.18 -2.23
N ARG A 216 4.11 7.60 -2.83
CA ARG A 216 4.04 7.02 -4.18
C ARG A 216 3.29 5.70 -4.12
N PHE A 217 2.29 5.58 -4.97
CA PHE A 217 1.47 4.38 -5.07
C PHE A 217 1.70 3.69 -6.41
N LYS A 218 2.18 2.46 -6.34
CA LYS A 218 2.47 1.62 -7.49
C LYS A 218 1.86 0.24 -7.28
N THR A 219 1.32 -0.33 -8.35
CA THR A 219 0.75 -1.67 -8.31
C THR A 219 1.40 -2.55 -9.37
N HIS A 220 1.63 -3.79 -8.98
CA HIS A 220 2.11 -4.87 -9.84
C HIS A 220 1.05 -5.97 -9.81
N GLU A 221 0.54 -6.33 -10.94
CA GLU A 221 -0.54 -7.30 -11.08
C GLU A 221 -0.12 -8.43 -12.01
N ALA A 222 -0.20 -9.66 -11.53
CA ALA A 222 -0.13 -10.85 -12.36
C ALA A 222 -1.55 -11.40 -12.54
N SER A 223 -1.94 -11.72 -13.73
CA SER A 223 -3.30 -12.18 -14.03
C SER A 223 -3.31 -13.43 -14.91
N LEU A 224 -4.28 -14.27 -14.63
CA LEU A 224 -4.63 -15.43 -15.46
C LEU A 224 -6.10 -15.33 -15.82
N GLY A 225 -6.44 -15.50 -17.08
CA GLY A 225 -7.80 -15.35 -17.55
C GLY A 225 -8.09 -16.05 -18.85
N MET A 226 -9.33 -15.93 -19.26
CA MET A 226 -9.83 -16.45 -20.54
C MET A 226 -10.43 -15.31 -21.34
N ARG A 227 -10.12 -15.28 -22.62
CA ARG A 227 -10.62 -14.32 -23.60
C ARG A 227 -11.44 -15.05 -24.65
N TYR A 228 -12.65 -14.59 -24.86
CA TYR A 228 -13.55 -15.13 -25.88
C TYR A 228 -13.76 -14.12 -27.01
N ARG A 229 -13.68 -14.58 -28.26
CA ARG A 229 -13.94 -13.80 -29.47
C ARG A 229 -15.30 -14.16 -30.04
N PHE A 230 -16.04 -13.12 -30.32
CA PHE A 230 -17.35 -13.21 -30.96
C PHE A 230 -17.23 -13.14 -32.48
#